data_bc945d04586104907c6d48f1e86550f6
#
_entry.id   bc945d04586104907c6d48f1e86550f6
#
_cell.length_a   1.000
_cell.length_b   1.000
_cell.length_c   1.000
_cell.angle_alpha   90.00
_cell.angle_beta   90.00
_cell.angle_gamma   90.00
#
_symmetry.space_group_name_H-M   'P 1'
#
loop_
_entity.id
_entity.type
_entity.pdbx_description
1 polymer ?
#
loop_
_entity_poly.entity_id
_entity_poly.type
_entity_poly.pdbx_seq_one_letter_code
_entity_poly.pdbx_strand_id
1 'polypeptide(L)'
;MTTAVLTRTEADSQRLSSLLQGSGIASVVWPLISISPIPDEEQVAVPELAAGGCCIFISANAVRFGLPQLAAGLDQTPAIKVLAVGRKTQETLAASGIEAIAPEQPDSEGLLALPMLSGSVIPDTVIVKGEGGRELLATELRRRGGQVKEWSCYRRCWPQADPGLLNRLGGPLVFQASSGEILQRLSQLLAGSEKQYLLQSPVIVPSDRVARLAEDLGWDRVIRAQDASDQGFLNAIKPMLSVDGNR
;
A
#
# COMPACT_ATOMS: atom_id res chain seq x y z
N MET A 1 11.68 -17.03 22.42
CA MET A 1 10.82 -17.17 21.19
C MET A 1 10.86 -15.85 20.45
N THR A 2 11.16 -15.86 19.16
CA THR A 2 11.26 -14.65 18.33
C THR A 2 9.86 -14.07 18.08
N THR A 3 9.71 -12.75 18.20
CA THR A 3 8.45 -12.03 17.98
C THR A 3 8.53 -11.13 16.76
N ALA A 4 7.60 -11.28 15.83
CA ALA A 4 7.47 -10.41 14.66
C ALA A 4 6.76 -9.10 15.01
N VAL A 5 7.37 -7.95 14.69
CA VAL A 5 6.79 -6.62 14.86
C VAL A 5 6.21 -6.15 13.52
N LEU A 6 4.89 -6.02 13.44
CA LEU A 6 4.13 -5.75 12.22
C LEU A 6 3.75 -4.28 12.15
N THR A 7 4.23 -3.57 11.13
CA THR A 7 4.18 -2.10 11.05
C THR A 7 3.28 -1.53 9.96
N ARG A 8 2.53 -2.39 9.25
CA ARG A 8 1.53 -1.99 8.25
C ARG A 8 0.33 -1.31 8.90
N THR A 9 -0.70 -1.00 8.10
CA THR A 9 -2.01 -0.60 8.65
C THR A 9 -2.50 -1.65 9.65
N GLU A 10 -3.33 -1.22 10.59
CA GLU A 10 -3.91 -2.13 11.60
C GLU A 10 -4.51 -3.38 10.95
N ALA A 11 -5.40 -3.20 9.96
CA ALA A 11 -6.08 -4.31 9.28
C ALA A 11 -5.11 -5.27 8.55
N ASP A 12 -4.09 -4.73 7.87
CA ASP A 12 -3.10 -5.55 7.17
C ASP A 12 -2.19 -6.29 8.17
N SER A 13 -1.85 -5.65 9.29
CA SER A 13 -1.05 -6.25 10.36
C SER A 13 -1.82 -7.35 11.09
N GLN A 14 -3.10 -7.16 11.36
CA GLN A 14 -3.97 -8.18 11.98
C GLN A 14 -4.09 -9.43 11.09
N ARG A 15 -4.31 -9.24 9.77
CA ARG A 15 -4.37 -10.34 8.81
C ARG A 15 -3.06 -11.13 8.79
N LEU A 16 -1.92 -10.44 8.73
CA LEU A 16 -0.60 -11.08 8.77
C LEU A 16 -0.34 -11.75 10.13
N SER A 17 -0.74 -11.13 11.23
CA SER A 17 -0.64 -11.71 12.58
C SER A 17 -1.37 -13.06 12.68
N SER A 18 -2.60 -13.15 12.13
CA SER A 18 -3.37 -14.39 12.08
C SER A 18 -2.68 -15.49 11.27
N LEU A 19 -2.06 -15.11 10.12
CA LEU A 19 -1.29 -16.05 9.30
C LEU A 19 -0.04 -16.56 10.02
N LEU A 20 0.67 -15.69 10.72
CA LEU A 20 1.84 -16.02 11.53
C LEU A 20 1.48 -16.94 12.70
N GLN A 21 0.38 -16.64 13.40
CA GLN A 21 -0.14 -17.45 14.49
C GLN A 21 -0.48 -18.88 14.03
N GLY A 22 -1.11 -19.04 12.86
CA GLY A 22 -1.35 -20.33 12.23
C GLY A 22 -0.09 -21.12 11.89
N SER A 23 1.07 -20.44 11.86
CA SER A 23 2.41 -21.04 11.66
C SER A 23 3.22 -21.13 12.96
N GLY A 24 2.62 -20.88 14.13
CA GLY A 24 3.28 -20.94 15.45
C GLY A 24 4.25 -19.76 15.70
N ILE A 25 4.11 -18.65 14.98
CA ILE A 25 5.01 -17.48 15.07
C ILE A 25 4.31 -16.39 15.89
N ALA A 26 4.94 -15.98 17.00
CA ALA A 26 4.47 -14.86 17.80
C ALA A 26 4.60 -13.54 17.03
N SER A 27 3.62 -12.67 17.15
CA SER A 27 3.67 -11.35 16.54
C SER A 27 2.99 -10.29 17.40
N VAL A 28 3.39 -9.05 17.20
CA VAL A 28 2.76 -7.86 17.77
C VAL A 28 2.41 -6.89 16.65
N VAL A 29 1.21 -6.36 16.70
CA VAL A 29 0.71 -5.36 15.78
C VAL A 29 1.08 -3.98 16.32
N TRP A 30 1.91 -3.25 15.56
CA TRP A 30 2.40 -1.91 15.89
C TRP A 30 2.32 -1.01 14.66
N PRO A 31 1.13 -0.54 14.30
CA PRO A 31 0.91 0.17 13.05
C PRO A 31 1.67 1.49 13.02
N LEU A 32 2.49 1.69 12.02
CA LEU A 32 3.20 2.95 11.76
C LEU A 32 2.55 3.78 10.67
N ILE A 33 1.52 3.25 10.02
CA ILE A 33 0.75 3.91 8.97
C ILE A 33 -0.74 3.59 9.15
N SER A 34 -1.59 4.57 8.90
CA SER A 34 -3.03 4.40 8.76
C SER A 34 -3.52 5.05 7.46
N ILE A 35 -4.67 4.61 7.00
CA ILE A 35 -5.34 5.21 5.84
C ILE A 35 -6.66 5.79 6.34
N SER A 36 -6.87 7.06 6.10
CA SER A 36 -8.07 7.80 6.52
C SER A 36 -8.73 8.47 5.31
N PRO A 37 -10.06 8.63 5.31
CA PRO A 37 -10.70 9.51 4.34
C PRO A 37 -10.14 10.94 4.50
N ILE A 38 -10.19 11.73 3.45
CA ILE A 38 -9.97 13.17 3.55
C ILE A 38 -11.20 13.77 4.25
N PRO A 39 -11.03 14.62 5.29
CA PRO A 39 -12.16 15.28 5.94
C PRO A 39 -13.00 16.08 4.95
N ASP A 40 -14.32 16.14 5.17
CA ASP A 40 -15.25 16.78 4.22
C ASP A 40 -14.92 18.25 3.96
N GLU A 41 -14.43 18.97 4.98
CA GLU A 41 -14.00 20.37 4.87
C GLU A 41 -12.73 20.58 4.02
N GLU A 42 -11.93 19.53 3.84
CA GLU A 42 -10.71 19.55 3.04
C GLU A 42 -10.92 18.88 1.68
N GLN A 43 -12.05 18.20 1.49
CA GLN A 43 -12.29 17.40 0.30
C GLN A 43 -12.63 18.28 -0.90
N VAL A 44 -11.90 18.08 -1.99
CA VAL A 44 -12.27 18.63 -3.29
C VAL A 44 -13.58 17.96 -3.73
N ALA A 45 -14.51 18.73 -4.31
CA ALA A 45 -15.77 18.20 -4.81
C ALA A 45 -15.58 16.94 -5.66
N VAL A 46 -16.47 15.97 -5.48
CA VAL A 46 -16.48 14.74 -6.27
C VAL A 46 -16.56 15.11 -7.75
N PRO A 47 -15.64 14.65 -8.60
CA PRO A 47 -15.65 15.04 -10.01
C PRO A 47 -16.85 14.46 -10.75
N GLU A 48 -17.44 15.26 -11.62
CA GLU A 48 -18.42 14.76 -12.57
C GLU A 48 -17.76 13.82 -13.57
N LEU A 49 -18.44 12.72 -13.86
CA LEU A 49 -18.04 11.72 -14.84
C LEU A 49 -18.63 12.06 -16.21
N ALA A 50 -17.83 12.02 -17.25
CA ALA A 50 -18.26 12.27 -18.61
C ALA A 50 -18.79 11.01 -19.29
N ALA A 51 -19.84 11.10 -20.08
CA ALA A 51 -20.34 10.00 -20.90
C ALA A 51 -19.25 9.50 -21.88
N GLY A 52 -19.03 8.19 -21.93
CA GLY A 52 -17.94 7.59 -22.70
C GLY A 52 -16.54 7.83 -22.14
N GLY A 53 -16.43 8.48 -20.97
CA GLY A 53 -15.15 8.72 -20.28
C GLY A 53 -14.59 7.50 -19.54
N CYS A 54 -13.50 7.72 -18.79
CA CYS A 54 -12.86 6.72 -17.96
C CYS A 54 -12.82 7.13 -16.49
N CYS A 55 -13.05 6.18 -15.57
CA CYS A 55 -12.83 6.32 -14.16
C CYS A 55 -11.75 5.31 -13.72
N ILE A 56 -10.58 5.77 -13.30
CA ILE A 56 -9.40 4.94 -13.00
C ILE A 56 -9.16 4.89 -11.49
N PHE A 57 -9.26 3.71 -10.89
CA PHE A 57 -8.90 3.49 -9.49
C PHE A 57 -7.47 2.98 -9.39
N ILE A 58 -6.56 3.76 -8.75
CA ILE A 58 -5.14 3.41 -8.68
C ILE A 58 -4.75 2.60 -7.45
N SER A 59 -5.69 2.17 -6.64
CA SER A 59 -5.46 1.28 -5.49
C SER A 59 -6.76 0.73 -4.92
N ALA A 60 -6.69 -0.37 -4.17
CA ALA A 60 -7.83 -0.89 -3.41
C ALA A 60 -8.37 0.15 -2.38
N ASN A 61 -7.51 1.01 -1.83
CA ASN A 61 -7.95 2.09 -0.94
C ASN A 61 -8.71 3.18 -1.71
N ALA A 62 -8.31 3.49 -2.96
CA ALA A 62 -9.09 4.38 -3.81
C ALA A 62 -10.51 3.85 -4.03
N VAL A 63 -10.67 2.53 -4.17
CA VAL A 63 -12.00 1.92 -4.24
C VAL A 63 -12.75 2.06 -2.92
N ARG A 64 -12.15 1.68 -1.80
CA ARG A 64 -12.80 1.71 -0.48
C ARG A 64 -13.31 3.10 -0.08
N PHE A 65 -12.53 4.15 -0.36
CA PHE A 65 -12.84 5.52 0.05
C PHE A 65 -13.53 6.35 -1.03
N GLY A 66 -13.26 6.07 -2.32
CA GLY A 66 -13.80 6.84 -3.42
C GLY A 66 -15.09 6.27 -4.01
N LEU A 67 -15.20 4.95 -4.13
CA LEU A 67 -16.38 4.35 -4.77
C LEU A 67 -17.70 4.73 -4.09
N PRO A 68 -17.85 4.78 -2.76
CA PRO A 68 -19.12 5.17 -2.15
C PRO A 68 -19.64 6.53 -2.60
N GLN A 69 -18.76 7.46 -2.94
CA GLN A 69 -19.11 8.80 -3.39
C GLN A 69 -19.33 8.88 -4.91
N LEU A 70 -18.72 7.96 -5.68
CA LEU A 70 -18.81 7.92 -7.14
C LEU A 70 -19.88 6.94 -7.67
N ALA A 71 -20.40 6.03 -6.85
CA ALA A 71 -21.27 4.95 -7.28
C ALA A 71 -22.48 5.44 -8.08
N ALA A 72 -23.21 6.43 -7.55
CA ALA A 72 -24.36 7.01 -8.25
C ALA A 72 -23.98 7.64 -9.60
N GLY A 73 -22.83 8.31 -9.67
CA GLY A 73 -22.30 8.87 -10.92
C GLY A 73 -21.92 7.78 -11.93
N LEU A 74 -21.31 6.70 -11.47
CA LEU A 74 -20.95 5.57 -12.33
C LEU A 74 -22.20 4.90 -12.94
N ASP A 75 -23.24 4.69 -12.13
CA ASP A 75 -24.50 4.07 -12.58
C ASP A 75 -25.27 4.96 -13.59
N GLN A 76 -25.18 6.27 -13.42
CA GLN A 76 -25.91 7.25 -14.24
C GLN A 76 -25.15 7.70 -15.49
N THR A 77 -23.85 7.44 -15.59
CA THR A 77 -23.03 7.91 -16.70
C THR A 77 -22.95 6.88 -17.81
N PRO A 78 -23.58 7.15 -18.99
CA PRO A 78 -23.58 6.18 -20.08
C PRO A 78 -22.17 5.87 -20.60
N ALA A 79 -21.92 4.58 -20.88
CA ALA A 79 -20.68 4.09 -21.51
C ALA A 79 -19.38 4.44 -20.78
N ILE A 80 -19.44 4.81 -19.49
CA ILE A 80 -18.24 5.02 -18.70
C ILE A 80 -17.42 3.72 -18.59
N LYS A 81 -16.11 3.81 -18.71
CA LYS A 81 -15.21 2.68 -18.51
C LYS A 81 -14.54 2.78 -17.15
N VAL A 82 -14.65 1.73 -16.34
CA VAL A 82 -13.95 1.66 -15.05
C VAL A 82 -12.66 0.86 -15.24
N LEU A 83 -11.55 1.48 -14.82
CA LEU A 83 -10.21 0.87 -14.90
C LEU A 83 -9.63 0.68 -13.51
N ALA A 84 -8.90 -0.40 -13.33
CA ALA A 84 -8.14 -0.68 -12.12
C ALA A 84 -6.65 -0.74 -12.45
N VAL A 85 -5.79 -0.18 -11.60
CA VAL A 85 -4.34 -0.24 -11.82
C VAL A 85 -3.78 -1.67 -11.83
N GLY A 86 -4.49 -2.61 -11.23
CA GLY A 86 -4.07 -4.00 -11.18
C GLY A 86 -5.11 -4.89 -10.50
N ARG A 87 -4.81 -6.19 -10.46
CA ARG A 87 -5.72 -7.25 -10.06
C ARG A 87 -6.38 -7.05 -8.69
N LYS A 88 -5.62 -6.68 -7.65
CA LYS A 88 -6.17 -6.44 -6.31
C LYS A 88 -7.22 -5.33 -6.29
N THR A 89 -7.02 -4.27 -7.07
CA THR A 89 -7.96 -3.16 -7.20
C THR A 89 -9.20 -3.60 -7.98
N GLN A 90 -9.01 -4.37 -9.05
CA GLN A 90 -10.08 -4.96 -9.84
C GLN A 90 -10.98 -5.89 -8.99
N GLU A 91 -10.38 -6.79 -8.22
CA GLU A 91 -11.10 -7.68 -7.29
C GLU A 91 -11.90 -6.90 -6.24
N THR A 92 -11.35 -5.76 -5.76
CA THR A 92 -12.05 -4.89 -4.80
C THR A 92 -13.26 -4.20 -5.44
N LEU A 93 -13.15 -3.77 -6.70
CA LEU A 93 -14.27 -3.22 -7.47
C LEU A 93 -15.35 -4.29 -7.74
N ALA A 94 -14.92 -5.49 -8.16
CA ALA A 94 -15.81 -6.62 -8.41
C ALA A 94 -16.60 -7.04 -7.16
N ALA A 95 -15.97 -7.02 -5.97
CA ALA A 95 -16.65 -7.27 -4.69
C ALA A 95 -17.73 -6.22 -4.37
N SER A 96 -17.69 -5.05 -5.02
CA SER A 96 -18.71 -4.00 -4.92
C SER A 96 -19.67 -3.98 -6.12
N GLY A 97 -19.65 -5.02 -6.98
CA GLY A 97 -20.53 -5.13 -8.14
C GLY A 97 -20.09 -4.30 -9.36
N ILE A 98 -18.88 -3.73 -9.36
CA ILE A 98 -18.37 -2.91 -10.45
C ILE A 98 -17.39 -3.74 -11.31
N GLU A 99 -17.74 -3.91 -12.59
CA GLU A 99 -16.82 -4.51 -13.56
C GLU A 99 -15.74 -3.50 -13.97
N ALA A 100 -14.48 -3.91 -13.91
CA ALA A 100 -13.36 -3.05 -14.24
C ALA A 100 -12.32 -3.77 -15.10
N ILE A 101 -11.64 -3.02 -15.97
CA ILE A 101 -10.55 -3.49 -16.81
C ILE A 101 -9.23 -3.23 -16.06
N ALA A 102 -8.37 -4.24 -15.98
CA ALA A 102 -7.02 -4.08 -15.45
C ALA A 102 -5.97 -4.48 -16.50
N PRO A 103 -4.81 -3.80 -16.55
CA PRO A 103 -3.73 -4.19 -17.43
C PRO A 103 -3.03 -5.47 -16.92
N GLU A 104 -2.31 -6.15 -17.79
CA GLU A 104 -1.46 -7.30 -17.43
C GLU A 104 -0.32 -6.84 -16.50
N GLN A 105 0.33 -5.73 -16.81
CA GLN A 105 1.32 -5.09 -15.96
C GLN A 105 0.62 -4.14 -14.98
N PRO A 106 0.64 -4.42 -13.65
CA PRO A 106 -0.18 -3.69 -12.68
C PRO A 106 0.46 -2.37 -12.21
N ASP A 107 0.69 -1.46 -13.13
CA ASP A 107 1.27 -0.14 -12.89
C ASP A 107 0.71 0.93 -13.84
N SER A 108 1.24 2.16 -13.74
CA SER A 108 0.84 3.29 -14.58
C SER A 108 1.17 3.07 -16.05
N GLU A 109 2.28 2.44 -16.34
CA GLU A 109 2.74 2.12 -17.69
C GLU A 109 1.81 1.10 -18.35
N GLY A 110 1.39 0.08 -17.62
CA GLY A 110 0.41 -0.90 -18.10
C GLY A 110 -0.96 -0.27 -18.37
N LEU A 111 -1.44 0.64 -17.50
CA LEU A 111 -2.66 1.41 -17.77
C LEU A 111 -2.53 2.22 -19.05
N LEU A 112 -1.43 2.96 -19.23
CA LEU A 112 -1.16 3.79 -20.42
C LEU A 112 -1.05 2.99 -21.72
N ALA A 113 -0.77 1.68 -21.62
CA ALA A 113 -0.72 0.75 -22.75
C ALA A 113 -2.10 0.19 -23.15
N LEU A 114 -3.13 0.36 -22.32
CA LEU A 114 -4.48 -0.09 -22.67
C LEU A 114 -4.99 0.62 -23.95
N PRO A 115 -5.64 -0.09 -24.87
CA PRO A 115 -6.07 0.47 -26.16
C PRO A 115 -6.85 1.78 -26.04
N MET A 116 -7.70 1.90 -25.02
CA MET A 116 -8.51 3.09 -24.76
C MET A 116 -7.74 4.31 -24.25
N LEU A 117 -6.52 4.10 -23.70
CA LEU A 117 -5.66 5.17 -23.20
C LEU A 117 -4.41 5.39 -24.09
N SER A 118 -4.21 4.55 -25.11
CA SER A 118 -3.10 4.65 -26.07
C SER A 118 -3.52 5.14 -27.46
N GLY A 119 -4.82 5.35 -27.69
CA GLY A 119 -5.39 5.80 -28.97
C GLY A 119 -5.09 7.27 -29.28
N SER A 120 -5.54 7.72 -30.45
CA SER A 120 -5.41 9.13 -30.89
C SER A 120 -6.36 10.09 -30.15
N VAL A 121 -7.41 9.58 -29.56
CA VAL A 121 -8.37 10.35 -28.75
C VAL A 121 -8.38 9.72 -27.35
N ILE A 122 -7.96 10.48 -26.36
CA ILE A 122 -8.00 10.08 -24.96
C ILE A 122 -9.34 10.51 -24.36
N PRO A 123 -10.11 9.59 -23.76
CA PRO A 123 -11.37 9.94 -23.13
C PRO A 123 -11.17 10.85 -21.92
N ASP A 124 -12.19 11.63 -21.58
CA ASP A 124 -12.23 12.37 -20.33
C ASP A 124 -12.03 11.40 -19.17
N THR A 125 -11.03 11.67 -18.34
CA THR A 125 -10.56 10.71 -17.36
C THR A 125 -10.61 11.28 -15.95
N VAL A 126 -11.21 10.55 -15.02
CA VAL A 126 -11.12 10.78 -13.58
C VAL A 126 -10.17 9.74 -12.98
N ILE A 127 -9.12 10.19 -12.30
CA ILE A 127 -8.19 9.34 -11.56
C ILE A 127 -8.51 9.42 -10.07
N VAL A 128 -9.00 8.33 -9.50
CA VAL A 128 -9.33 8.19 -8.07
C VAL A 128 -8.09 7.68 -7.33
N LYS A 129 -7.58 8.49 -6.40
CA LYS A 129 -6.28 8.26 -5.77
C LYS A 129 -6.25 8.66 -4.28
N GLY A 130 -5.18 8.38 -3.58
CA GLY A 130 -4.82 9.00 -2.33
C GLY A 130 -4.04 10.28 -2.55
N GLU A 131 -3.92 11.11 -1.51
CA GLU A 131 -3.05 12.28 -1.55
C GLU A 131 -1.60 11.90 -1.89
N GLY A 132 -0.95 12.73 -2.68
CA GLY A 132 0.40 12.50 -3.18
C GLY A 132 0.49 11.36 -4.20
N GLY A 133 1.65 10.73 -4.28
CA GLY A 133 1.92 9.61 -5.17
C GLY A 133 2.48 10.06 -6.53
N ARG A 134 2.59 9.08 -7.45
CA ARG A 134 3.19 9.32 -8.78
C ARG A 134 2.21 10.07 -9.68
N GLU A 135 2.70 11.09 -10.35
CA GLU A 135 1.92 11.91 -11.30
C GLU A 135 2.03 11.41 -12.74
N LEU A 136 2.81 10.33 -12.98
CA LEU A 136 3.10 9.83 -14.31
C LEU A 136 1.84 9.60 -15.16
N LEU A 137 0.84 8.93 -14.60
CA LEU A 137 -0.39 8.59 -15.31
C LEU A 137 -1.13 9.86 -15.78
N ALA A 138 -1.36 10.80 -14.86
CA ALA A 138 -2.07 12.04 -15.18
C ALA A 138 -1.28 12.91 -16.17
N THR A 139 0.01 13.05 -15.95
CA THR A 139 0.91 13.83 -16.81
C THR A 139 0.93 13.27 -18.22
N GLU A 140 1.06 11.96 -18.37
CA GLU A 140 1.13 11.33 -19.69
C GLU A 140 -0.22 11.37 -20.43
N LEU A 141 -1.34 11.15 -19.73
CA LEU A 141 -2.66 11.29 -20.34
C LEU A 141 -2.94 12.73 -20.82
N ARG A 142 -2.55 13.75 -20.02
CA ARG A 142 -2.64 15.17 -20.44
C ARG A 142 -1.73 15.46 -21.64
N ARG A 143 -0.52 14.92 -21.66
CA ARG A 143 0.41 15.06 -22.81
C ARG A 143 -0.17 14.45 -24.09
N ARG A 144 -0.98 13.39 -23.98
CA ARG A 144 -1.73 12.76 -25.10
C ARG A 144 -2.99 13.54 -25.47
N GLY A 145 -3.27 14.69 -24.86
CA GLY A 145 -4.43 15.54 -25.14
C GLY A 145 -5.69 15.22 -24.35
N GLY A 146 -5.63 14.32 -23.35
CA GLY A 146 -6.78 13.96 -22.51
C GLY A 146 -7.11 15.03 -21.46
N GLN A 147 -8.39 15.21 -21.19
CA GLN A 147 -8.89 15.97 -20.04
C GLN A 147 -8.81 15.06 -18.80
N VAL A 148 -7.97 15.41 -17.83
CA VAL A 148 -7.71 14.57 -16.67
C VAL A 148 -7.99 15.32 -15.38
N LYS A 149 -8.95 14.82 -14.60
CA LYS A 149 -9.26 15.24 -13.23
C LYS A 149 -8.66 14.21 -12.26
N GLU A 150 -7.83 14.66 -11.33
CA GLU A 150 -7.35 13.83 -10.24
C GLU A 150 -8.18 14.12 -8.99
N TRP A 151 -8.69 13.07 -8.38
CA TRP A 151 -9.49 13.19 -7.16
C TRP A 151 -8.88 12.35 -6.04
N SER A 152 -8.39 13.04 -5.02
CA SER A 152 -7.85 12.43 -3.82
C SER A 152 -8.99 12.19 -2.83
N CYS A 153 -9.26 10.92 -2.51
CA CYS A 153 -10.34 10.53 -1.61
C CYS A 153 -9.85 9.97 -0.27
N TYR A 154 -8.55 9.74 -0.10
CA TYR A 154 -7.95 9.29 1.15
C TYR A 154 -6.53 9.84 1.31
N ARG A 155 -6.05 9.83 2.55
CA ARG A 155 -4.66 10.15 2.88
C ARG A 155 -3.99 9.07 3.71
N ARG A 156 -2.66 9.04 3.65
CA ARG A 156 -1.83 8.27 4.57
C ARG A 156 -1.54 9.12 5.79
N CYS A 157 -1.82 8.57 6.97
CA CYS A 157 -1.52 9.20 8.24
C CYS A 157 -0.48 8.38 8.98
N TRP A 158 0.30 9.06 9.80
CA TRP A 158 1.33 8.47 10.64
C TRP A 158 0.86 8.51 12.09
N PRO A 159 0.22 7.43 12.58
CA PRO A 159 -0.27 7.39 13.95
C PRO A 159 0.86 7.61 14.94
N GLN A 160 0.53 8.16 16.08
CA GLN A 160 1.47 8.25 17.19
C GLN A 160 1.78 6.80 17.63
N ALA A 161 3.03 6.40 17.45
CA ALA A 161 3.50 5.06 17.81
C ALA A 161 4.35 5.18 19.10
N ASP A 162 4.03 4.35 20.09
CA ASP A 162 4.78 4.29 21.34
C ASP A 162 5.88 3.21 21.27
N PRO A 163 7.18 3.60 21.16
CA PRO A 163 8.26 2.64 21.22
C PRO A 163 8.33 1.86 22.54
N GLY A 164 7.69 2.37 23.61
CA GLY A 164 7.59 1.69 24.90
C GLY A 164 6.86 0.35 24.83
N LEU A 165 6.03 0.13 23.81
CA LEU A 165 5.44 -1.18 23.52
C LEU A 165 6.50 -2.27 23.40
N LEU A 166 7.63 -1.96 22.75
CA LEU A 166 8.71 -2.90 22.49
C LEU A 166 9.44 -3.33 23.78
N ASN A 167 9.36 -2.53 24.86
CA ASN A 167 9.93 -2.90 26.16
C ASN A 167 9.22 -4.07 26.83
N ARG A 168 7.95 -4.29 26.48
CA ARG A 168 7.14 -5.36 27.05
C ARG A 168 7.32 -6.68 26.31
N LEU A 169 8.05 -6.66 25.18
CA LEU A 169 8.32 -7.84 24.38
C LEU A 169 9.62 -8.48 24.88
N GLY A 170 9.52 -9.71 25.35
CA GLY A 170 10.67 -10.52 25.71
C GLY A 170 11.25 -11.23 24.49
N GLY A 171 12.58 -11.43 24.49
CA GLY A 171 13.28 -12.20 23.46
C GLY A 171 13.63 -11.43 22.18
N PRO A 172 14.13 -12.14 21.16
CA PRO A 172 14.54 -11.54 19.89
C PRO A 172 13.34 -10.98 19.11
N LEU A 173 13.53 -9.82 18.46
CA LEU A 173 12.53 -9.19 17.59
C LEU A 173 12.93 -9.30 16.11
N VAL A 174 11.93 -9.39 15.25
CA VAL A 174 12.07 -9.26 13.79
C VAL A 174 11.07 -8.22 13.31
N PHE A 175 11.58 -7.19 12.67
CA PHE A 175 10.72 -6.11 12.16
C PHE A 175 10.26 -6.37 10.73
N GLN A 176 9.04 -5.95 10.42
CA GLN A 176 8.50 -5.97 9.08
C GLN A 176 8.34 -4.53 8.57
N ALA A 177 8.90 -4.22 7.39
CA ALA A 177 8.68 -2.94 6.72
C ALA A 177 8.29 -3.17 5.26
N SER A 178 7.01 -2.95 4.92
CA SER A 178 6.48 -3.23 3.58
C SER A 178 6.73 -2.13 2.54
N SER A 179 7.30 -1.00 2.93
CA SER A 179 7.67 0.10 2.04
C SER A 179 8.83 0.93 2.61
N GLY A 180 9.47 1.72 1.75
CA GLY A 180 10.51 2.64 2.19
C GLY A 180 10.02 3.70 3.19
N GLU A 181 8.79 4.19 3.03
CA GLU A 181 8.18 5.17 3.95
C GLU A 181 8.01 4.58 5.36
N ILE A 182 7.48 3.35 5.45
CA ILE A 182 7.33 2.65 6.73
C ILE A 182 8.70 2.38 7.37
N LEU A 183 9.69 1.96 6.55
CA LEU A 183 11.04 1.71 7.02
C LEU A 183 11.69 2.98 7.59
N GLN A 184 11.59 4.10 6.89
CA GLN A 184 12.10 5.40 7.36
C GLN A 184 11.45 5.80 8.68
N ARG A 185 10.11 5.67 8.79
CA ARG A 185 9.37 5.97 10.02
C ARG A 185 9.81 5.08 11.18
N LEU A 186 9.93 3.77 10.93
CA LEU A 186 10.42 2.81 11.91
C LEU A 186 11.82 3.19 12.41
N SER A 187 12.76 3.43 11.49
CA SER A 187 14.13 3.82 11.83
C SER A 187 14.19 5.12 12.63
N GLN A 188 13.41 6.13 12.26
CA GLN A 188 13.33 7.40 13.00
C GLN A 188 12.83 7.20 14.44
N LEU A 189 11.79 6.37 14.64
CA LEU A 189 11.25 6.08 15.98
C LEU A 189 12.25 5.34 16.86
N LEU A 190 13.05 4.43 16.29
CA LEU A 190 14.07 3.69 17.01
C LEU A 190 15.30 4.57 17.29
N ALA A 191 15.81 5.29 16.30
CA ALA A 191 16.99 6.15 16.44
C ALA A 191 16.78 7.32 17.42
N GLY A 192 15.56 7.88 17.49
CA GLY A 192 15.18 8.94 18.42
C GLY A 192 14.88 8.48 19.84
N SER A 193 15.15 7.23 20.18
CA SER A 193 14.83 6.63 21.47
C SER A 193 16.00 5.81 22.02
N GLU A 194 15.89 5.34 23.28
CA GLU A 194 16.82 4.37 23.90
C GLU A 194 16.78 2.99 23.19
N LYS A 195 16.05 2.87 22.08
CA LYS A 195 15.86 1.66 21.30
C LYS A 195 16.76 1.55 20.06
N GLN A 196 17.68 2.46 19.88
CA GLN A 196 18.59 2.43 18.72
C GLN A 196 19.30 1.07 18.55
N TYR A 197 19.55 0.35 19.64
CA TYR A 197 20.13 -1.01 19.59
C TYR A 197 19.25 -2.01 18.81
N LEU A 198 17.95 -1.74 18.64
CA LEU A 198 17.02 -2.58 17.86
C LEU A 198 17.29 -2.53 16.34
N LEU A 199 18.09 -1.58 15.85
CA LEU A 199 18.57 -1.58 14.47
C LEU A 199 19.49 -2.79 14.18
N GLN A 200 20.03 -3.44 15.22
CA GLN A 200 20.76 -4.71 15.11
C GLN A 200 19.82 -5.92 14.94
N SER A 201 18.52 -5.76 15.19
CA SER A 201 17.53 -6.80 14.97
C SER A 201 17.27 -6.96 13.47
N PRO A 202 16.85 -8.15 13.01
CA PRO A 202 16.48 -8.33 11.61
C PRO A 202 15.31 -7.46 11.19
N VAL A 203 15.41 -6.85 9.99
CA VAL A 203 14.28 -6.21 9.30
C VAL A 203 14.00 -6.91 7.98
N ILE A 204 12.75 -7.29 7.75
CA ILE A 204 12.30 -7.91 6.51
C ILE A 204 11.65 -6.84 5.63
N VAL A 205 12.15 -6.72 4.39
CA VAL A 205 11.78 -5.70 3.41
C VAL A 205 11.41 -6.32 2.06
N PRO A 206 10.58 -5.68 1.22
CA PRO A 206 9.97 -6.32 0.05
C PRO A 206 10.80 -6.25 -1.24
N SER A 207 11.91 -5.51 -1.29
CA SER A 207 12.66 -5.29 -2.53
C SER A 207 14.09 -4.84 -2.29
N ASP A 208 14.97 -4.99 -3.29
CA ASP A 208 16.37 -4.55 -3.23
C ASP A 208 16.50 -3.04 -2.98
N ARG A 209 15.59 -2.23 -3.54
CA ARG A 209 15.57 -0.79 -3.27
C ARG A 209 15.33 -0.47 -1.79
N VAL A 210 14.40 -1.19 -1.16
CA VAL A 210 14.12 -0.98 0.27
C VAL A 210 15.20 -1.62 1.15
N ALA A 211 15.86 -2.68 0.69
CA ALA A 211 17.00 -3.28 1.38
C ALA A 211 18.18 -2.30 1.45
N ARG A 212 18.57 -1.69 0.34
CA ARG A 212 19.62 -0.64 0.33
C ARG A 212 19.26 0.52 1.25
N LEU A 213 18.01 0.97 1.22
CA LEU A 213 17.55 2.01 2.15
C LEU A 213 17.68 1.58 3.62
N ALA A 214 17.44 0.30 3.95
CA ALA A 214 17.61 -0.20 5.31
C ALA A 214 19.08 -0.16 5.76
N GLU A 215 19.99 -0.58 4.89
CA GLU A 215 21.44 -0.50 5.11
C GLU A 215 21.88 0.96 5.33
N ASP A 216 21.43 1.89 4.49
CA ASP A 216 21.71 3.34 4.61
C ASP A 216 21.16 3.92 5.93
N LEU A 217 20.08 3.35 6.47
CA LEU A 217 19.47 3.75 7.74
C LEU A 217 20.09 3.06 8.98
N GLY A 218 21.12 2.24 8.78
CA GLY A 218 21.88 1.61 9.84
C GLY A 218 21.30 0.29 10.36
N TRP A 219 20.51 -0.41 9.56
CA TRP A 219 20.08 -1.77 9.90
C TRP A 219 21.16 -2.78 9.59
N ASP A 220 21.61 -3.53 10.61
CA ASP A 220 22.71 -4.51 10.47
C ASP A 220 22.25 -5.81 9.78
N ARG A 221 20.98 -6.19 9.91
CA ARG A 221 20.45 -7.46 9.43
C ARG A 221 19.23 -7.25 8.54
N VAL A 222 19.46 -7.07 7.26
CA VAL A 222 18.40 -6.85 6.26
C VAL A 222 18.07 -8.16 5.54
N ILE A 223 16.79 -8.54 5.53
CA ILE A 223 16.28 -9.73 4.88
C ILE A 223 15.30 -9.31 3.80
N ARG A 224 15.54 -9.76 2.58
CA ARG A 224 14.65 -9.50 1.47
C ARG A 224 13.57 -10.59 1.39
N ALA A 225 12.31 -10.18 1.47
CA ALA A 225 11.17 -11.01 1.08
C ALA A 225 11.03 -11.03 -0.45
N GLN A 226 10.30 -12.00 -0.98
CA GLN A 226 10.04 -12.10 -2.42
C GLN A 226 9.25 -10.88 -2.92
N ASP A 227 8.30 -10.41 -2.11
CA ASP A 227 7.44 -9.26 -2.37
C ASP A 227 6.87 -8.68 -1.07
N ALA A 228 5.96 -7.71 -1.17
CA ALA A 228 5.29 -7.08 -0.04
C ALA A 228 4.06 -7.86 0.46
N SER A 229 3.78 -9.07 -0.02
CA SER A 229 2.63 -9.87 0.40
C SER A 229 2.81 -10.48 1.79
N ASP A 230 1.70 -10.93 2.38
CA ASP A 230 1.73 -11.66 3.66
C ASP A 230 2.50 -12.97 3.52
N GLN A 231 2.35 -13.66 2.37
CA GLN A 231 3.08 -14.89 2.10
C GLN A 231 4.58 -14.66 1.88
N GLY A 232 4.95 -13.58 1.18
CA GLY A 232 6.35 -13.17 1.00
C GLY A 232 7.03 -12.94 2.35
N PHE A 233 6.36 -12.24 3.28
CA PHE A 233 6.86 -12.04 4.63
C PHE A 233 6.96 -13.35 5.42
N LEU A 234 5.91 -14.18 5.40
CA LEU A 234 5.89 -15.48 6.09
C LEU A 234 7.04 -16.38 5.61
N ASN A 235 7.29 -16.42 4.31
CA ASN A 235 8.39 -17.23 3.75
C ASN A 235 9.77 -16.70 4.17
N ALA A 236 9.91 -15.38 4.32
CA ALA A 236 11.17 -14.77 4.74
C ALA A 236 11.48 -14.95 6.24
N ILE A 237 10.47 -15.01 7.10
CA ILE A 237 10.66 -15.16 8.55
C ILE A 237 10.88 -16.62 8.97
N LYS A 238 10.25 -17.60 8.31
CA LYS A 238 10.33 -19.03 8.66
C LYS A 238 11.75 -19.57 8.86
N PRO A 239 12.72 -19.33 7.96
CA PRO A 239 14.06 -19.84 8.11
C PRO A 239 14.79 -19.34 9.38
N MET A 240 14.43 -18.17 9.88
CA MET A 240 15.04 -17.55 11.06
C MET A 240 14.66 -18.26 12.35
N LEU A 241 13.47 -18.89 12.37
CA LEU A 241 12.95 -19.59 13.57
C LEU A 241 13.52 -20.99 13.71
N SER A 242 13.92 -21.59 12.59
CA SER A 242 14.50 -22.94 12.55
C SER A 242 15.92 -23.00 13.15
N VAL A 243 16.61 -21.86 13.25
CA VAL A 243 17.99 -21.78 13.78
C VAL A 243 18.00 -21.71 15.31
N ASP A 244 16.95 -21.21 15.95
CA ASP A 244 16.87 -21.07 17.42
C ASP A 244 16.45 -22.37 18.13
N GLY A 245 16.00 -23.40 17.41
CA GLY A 245 15.57 -24.68 17.96
C GLY A 245 16.67 -25.75 18.15
N ASN A 246 17.92 -25.45 17.81
CA ASN A 246 19.04 -26.41 17.83
C ASN A 246 20.23 -25.95 18.71
N ARG A 247 19.93 -25.23 19.80
CA ARG A 247 20.91 -24.93 20.85
C ARG A 247 20.40 -25.35 22.22
#